data_dff95b14ae35df99264b68b077269dfd
#
_entry.id   dff95b14ae35df99264b68b077269dfd
#
_cell.length_a   1.000
_cell.length_b   1.000
_cell.length_c   1.000
_cell.angle_alpha   90.00
_cell.angle_beta   90.00
_cell.angle_gamma   90.00
#
_symmetry.space_group_name_H-M   'P 1'
#
loop_
_entity.id
_entity.type
_entity.pdbx_description
1 polymer ?
#
loop_
_entity_poly.entity_id
_entity_poly.type
_entity_poly.pdbx_seq_one_letter_code
_entity_poly.pdbx_strand_id
1 'polypeptide(L)'
;MLIYELTNQFPKEEKFSMVDQFRRSSRSVAANIAEGWRKRRYPAAFVCKLSDAEGEAAETQTWTELALRCAYLSSETAADLDKRYEAILGQLVNMIARPEDWVIREDRGASRSESLRSRISASPHPRVSASRRQN
;
A
#
# COMPACT_ATOMS: atom_id res chain seq x y z
N MET A 1 1.31 -16.10 -6.74
CA MET A 1 1.34 -17.26 -7.67
C MET A 1 1.88 -18.53 -7.00
N LEU A 2 2.97 -18.45 -6.20
CA LEU A 2 3.58 -19.62 -5.55
C LEU A 2 2.58 -20.47 -4.73
N ILE A 3 1.77 -19.88 -3.87
CA ILE A 3 0.77 -20.61 -3.08
C ILE A 3 -0.26 -21.30 -3.96
N TYR A 4 -0.69 -20.68 -5.05
CA TYR A 4 -1.58 -21.30 -6.01
C TYR A 4 -0.96 -22.59 -6.60
N GLU A 5 0.29 -22.53 -7.02
CA GLU A 5 1.02 -23.64 -7.61
C GLU A 5 1.22 -24.78 -6.59
N LEU A 6 1.65 -24.44 -5.37
CA LEU A 6 1.84 -25.42 -4.30
C LEU A 6 0.53 -26.14 -3.92
N THR A 7 -0.55 -25.41 -3.81
CA THR A 7 -1.86 -25.96 -3.41
C THR A 7 -2.53 -26.79 -4.49
N ASN A 8 -2.10 -26.72 -5.74
CA ASN A 8 -2.54 -27.63 -6.80
C ASN A 8 -2.20 -29.11 -6.51
N GLN A 9 -1.20 -29.35 -5.69
CA GLN A 9 -0.74 -30.70 -5.32
C GLN A 9 -1.37 -31.23 -4.03
N PHE A 10 -2.20 -30.42 -3.37
CA PHE A 10 -2.89 -30.82 -2.15
C PHE A 10 -3.99 -31.85 -2.46
N PRO A 11 -4.39 -32.69 -1.48
CA PRO A 11 -5.48 -33.63 -1.66
C PRO A 11 -6.75 -32.93 -2.14
N LYS A 12 -7.54 -33.61 -2.98
CA LYS A 12 -8.79 -33.07 -3.55
C LYS A 12 -9.81 -32.72 -2.48
N GLU A 13 -9.78 -33.42 -1.35
CA GLU A 13 -10.64 -33.18 -0.19
C GLU A 13 -10.43 -31.79 0.41
N GLU A 14 -9.24 -31.20 0.22
CA GLU A 14 -8.91 -29.87 0.74
C GLU A 14 -9.27 -28.72 -0.20
N LYS A 15 -9.80 -29.02 -1.40
CA LYS A 15 -10.08 -28.00 -2.43
C LYS A 15 -11.00 -26.89 -1.94
N PHE A 16 -12.04 -27.22 -1.17
CA PHE A 16 -13.03 -26.28 -0.64
C PHE A 16 -12.84 -25.95 0.84
N SER A 17 -11.70 -26.34 1.41
CA SER A 17 -11.33 -26.06 2.79
C SER A 17 -9.98 -25.36 2.86
N MET A 18 -8.89 -26.08 3.17
CA MET A 18 -7.56 -25.50 3.33
C MET A 18 -7.07 -24.78 2.08
N VAL A 19 -7.22 -25.37 0.90
CA VAL A 19 -6.78 -24.78 -0.37
C VAL A 19 -7.46 -23.44 -0.63
N ASP A 20 -8.78 -23.40 -0.45
CA ASP A 20 -9.57 -22.19 -0.64
C ASP A 20 -9.14 -21.08 0.32
N GLN A 21 -9.03 -21.39 1.61
CA GLN A 21 -8.62 -20.43 2.64
C GLN A 21 -7.17 -19.95 2.47
N PHE A 22 -6.27 -20.86 2.14
CA PHE A 22 -4.87 -20.52 1.91
C PHE A 22 -4.69 -19.56 0.72
N ARG A 23 -5.40 -19.84 -0.38
CA ARG A 23 -5.43 -18.96 -1.55
C ARG A 23 -6.09 -17.62 -1.26
N ARG A 24 -7.22 -17.63 -0.54
CA ARG A 24 -7.96 -16.42 -0.16
C ARG A 24 -7.09 -15.50 0.68
N SER A 25 -6.53 -15.98 1.77
CA SER A 25 -5.72 -15.16 2.67
C SER A 25 -4.49 -14.57 1.97
N SER A 26 -3.79 -15.37 1.17
CA SER A 26 -2.61 -14.90 0.43
C SER A 26 -2.93 -13.81 -0.59
N ARG A 27 -4.06 -13.91 -1.29
CA ARG A 27 -4.52 -12.88 -2.24
C ARG A 27 -5.00 -11.62 -1.51
N SER A 28 -5.64 -11.78 -0.36
CA SER A 28 -6.12 -10.67 0.46
C SER A 28 -4.98 -9.79 0.98
N VAL A 29 -3.80 -10.33 1.24
CA VAL A 29 -2.61 -9.53 1.58
C VAL A 29 -2.33 -8.50 0.49
N ALA A 30 -2.20 -8.95 -0.74
CA ALA A 30 -1.91 -8.07 -1.88
C ALA A 30 -3.05 -7.07 -2.14
N ALA A 31 -4.31 -7.52 -2.06
CA ALA A 31 -5.47 -6.67 -2.26
C ALA A 31 -5.56 -5.54 -1.22
N ASN A 32 -5.37 -5.85 0.07
CA ASN A 32 -5.39 -4.85 1.14
C ASN A 32 -4.23 -3.85 1.03
N ILE A 33 -3.03 -4.29 0.63
CA ILE A 33 -1.91 -3.39 0.38
C ILE A 33 -2.23 -2.43 -0.77
N ALA A 34 -2.77 -2.94 -1.87
CA ALA A 34 -3.15 -2.12 -3.02
C ALA A 34 -4.23 -1.08 -2.67
N GLU A 35 -5.26 -1.49 -1.93
CA GLU A 35 -6.31 -0.58 -1.45
C GLU A 35 -5.75 0.46 -0.47
N GLY A 36 -4.90 0.05 0.46
CA GLY A 36 -4.22 0.95 1.40
C GLY A 36 -3.40 2.00 0.67
N TRP A 37 -2.67 1.60 -0.37
CA TRP A 37 -1.86 2.52 -1.17
C TRP A 37 -2.70 3.62 -1.82
N ARG A 38 -3.91 3.32 -2.26
CA ARG A 38 -4.86 4.30 -2.81
C ARG A 38 -5.47 5.22 -1.75
N LYS A 39 -5.44 4.81 -0.48
CA LYS A 39 -6.01 5.56 0.65
C LYS A 39 -4.98 6.41 1.41
N ARG A 40 -3.79 6.64 0.86
CA ARG A 40 -2.71 7.39 1.51
C ARG A 40 -3.03 8.84 1.83
N ARG A 41 -4.09 9.42 1.27
CA ARG A 41 -4.62 10.75 1.65
C ARG A 41 -5.28 10.74 3.03
N TYR A 42 -5.69 9.58 3.49
CA TYR A 42 -6.43 9.36 4.73
C TYR A 42 -5.62 8.46 5.65
N PRO A 43 -4.79 9.02 6.55
CA PRO A 43 -3.85 8.23 7.36
C PRO A 43 -4.49 7.08 8.11
N ALA A 44 -5.65 7.30 8.73
CA ALA A 44 -6.36 6.25 9.47
C ALA A 44 -6.84 5.10 8.55
N ALA A 45 -7.36 5.42 7.36
CA ALA A 45 -7.80 4.43 6.39
C ALA A 45 -6.62 3.66 5.79
N PHE A 46 -5.50 4.33 5.55
CA PHE A 46 -4.25 3.72 5.12
C PHE A 46 -3.74 2.69 6.13
N VAL A 47 -3.60 3.09 7.40
CA VAL A 47 -3.18 2.22 8.49
C VAL A 47 -4.15 1.05 8.69
N CYS A 48 -5.45 1.29 8.62
CA CYS A 48 -6.46 0.24 8.74
C CYS A 48 -6.28 -0.84 7.66
N LYS A 49 -6.07 -0.47 6.41
CA LYS A 49 -5.85 -1.42 5.31
C LYS A 49 -4.53 -2.18 5.42
N LEU A 50 -3.47 -1.53 5.88
CA LEU A 50 -2.21 -2.23 6.16
C LEU A 50 -2.35 -3.21 7.33
N SER A 51 -3.13 -2.87 8.34
CA SER A 51 -3.44 -3.77 9.47
C SER A 51 -4.27 -4.98 9.01
N ASP A 52 -5.21 -4.78 8.10
CA ASP A 52 -5.94 -5.89 7.47
C ASP A 52 -5.00 -6.82 6.70
N ALA A 53 -4.06 -6.25 5.93
CA ALA A 53 -3.04 -7.03 5.22
C ALA A 53 -2.15 -7.82 6.19
N GLU A 54 -1.76 -7.23 7.30
CA GLU A 54 -0.99 -7.89 8.38
C GLU A 54 -1.74 -9.10 8.93
N GLY A 55 -3.03 -8.95 9.23
CA GLY A 55 -3.88 -10.05 9.69
C GLY A 55 -3.97 -11.20 8.67
N GLU A 56 -4.15 -10.87 7.40
CA GLU A 56 -4.22 -11.87 6.34
C GLU A 56 -2.86 -12.58 6.09
N ALA A 57 -1.75 -11.86 6.27
CA ALA A 57 -0.43 -12.46 6.19
C ALA A 57 -0.19 -13.46 7.34
N ALA A 58 -0.59 -13.12 8.56
CA ALA A 58 -0.53 -14.02 9.71
C ALA A 58 -1.43 -15.24 9.52
N GLU A 59 -2.63 -15.07 8.95
CA GLU A 59 -3.51 -16.19 8.58
C GLU A 59 -2.82 -17.11 7.57
N THR A 60 -2.14 -16.56 6.56
CA THR A 60 -1.42 -17.33 5.55
C THR A 60 -0.28 -18.15 6.18
N GLN A 61 0.44 -17.61 7.16
CA GLN A 61 1.44 -18.34 7.93
C GLN A 61 0.80 -19.51 8.71
N THR A 62 -0.39 -19.30 9.26
CA THR A 62 -1.15 -20.35 9.95
C THR A 62 -1.50 -21.49 8.99
N TRP A 63 -1.96 -21.19 7.78
CA TRP A 63 -2.21 -22.23 6.77
C TRP A 63 -0.93 -22.94 6.34
N THR A 64 0.19 -22.25 6.26
CA THR A 64 1.51 -22.85 5.97
C THR A 64 1.87 -23.88 7.04
N GLU A 65 1.72 -23.54 8.31
CA GLU A 65 1.99 -24.45 9.43
C GLU A 65 1.05 -25.65 9.43
N LEU A 66 -0.23 -25.45 9.22
CA LEU A 66 -1.21 -26.54 9.13
C LEU A 66 -0.92 -27.49 7.97
N ALA A 67 -0.58 -26.93 6.79
CA ALA A 67 -0.21 -27.73 5.63
C ALA A 67 1.07 -28.54 5.87
N LEU A 68 2.05 -28.00 6.60
CA LEU A 68 3.23 -28.71 7.02
C LEU A 68 2.88 -29.89 7.94
N ARG A 69 2.05 -29.67 8.94
CA ARG A 69 1.60 -30.70 9.89
C ARG A 69 0.80 -31.81 9.23
N CYS A 70 0.04 -31.49 8.19
CA CYS A 70 -0.66 -32.46 7.37
C CYS A 70 0.24 -33.19 6.36
N ALA A 71 1.52 -32.86 6.31
CA ALA A 71 2.49 -33.37 5.34
C ALA A 71 2.13 -33.02 3.87
N TYR A 72 1.39 -31.92 3.64
CA TYR A 72 1.11 -31.42 2.29
C TYR A 72 2.23 -30.54 1.74
N LEU A 73 3.06 -29.97 2.61
CA LEU A 73 4.26 -29.22 2.30
C LEU A 73 5.48 -29.87 2.95
N SER A 74 6.62 -29.82 2.28
CA SER A 74 7.89 -30.17 2.89
C SER A 74 8.31 -29.13 3.93
N SER A 75 9.12 -29.53 4.90
CA SER A 75 9.69 -28.61 5.90
C SER A 75 10.46 -27.46 5.26
N GLU A 76 11.18 -27.73 4.18
CA GLU A 76 11.95 -26.72 3.43
C GLU A 76 11.04 -25.69 2.75
N THR A 77 9.99 -26.15 2.06
CA THR A 77 9.02 -25.26 1.41
C THR A 77 8.24 -24.43 2.42
N ALA A 78 7.80 -25.04 3.52
CA ALA A 78 7.10 -24.32 4.60
C ALA A 78 7.99 -23.24 5.23
N ALA A 79 9.27 -23.57 5.50
CA ALA A 79 10.22 -22.60 6.04
C ALA A 79 10.49 -21.43 5.07
N ASP A 80 10.59 -21.67 3.77
CA ASP A 80 10.75 -20.63 2.75
C ASP A 80 9.51 -19.71 2.68
N LEU A 81 8.31 -20.27 2.70
CA LEU A 81 7.07 -19.49 2.75
C LEU A 81 7.00 -18.62 4.01
N ASP A 82 7.26 -19.21 5.16
CA ASP A 82 7.23 -18.50 6.44
C ASP A 82 8.20 -17.31 6.44
N LYS A 83 9.42 -17.52 5.98
CA LYS A 83 10.44 -16.46 5.85
C LYS A 83 9.97 -15.32 4.94
N ARG A 84 9.32 -15.63 3.83
CA ARG A 84 8.78 -14.61 2.90
C ARG A 84 7.67 -13.80 3.56
N TYR A 85 6.78 -14.44 4.31
CA TYR A 85 5.70 -13.75 5.03
C TYR A 85 6.22 -12.97 6.23
N GLU A 86 7.24 -13.42 6.93
CA GLU A 86 7.93 -12.63 7.96
C GLU A 86 8.51 -11.33 7.38
N ALA A 87 9.09 -11.38 6.19
CA ALA A 87 9.59 -10.19 5.51
C ALA A 87 8.46 -9.21 5.15
N ILE A 88 7.32 -9.70 4.66
CA ILE A 88 6.12 -8.88 4.37
C ILE A 88 5.59 -8.25 5.66
N LEU A 89 5.43 -9.04 6.71
CA LEU A 89 4.96 -8.56 8.02
C LEU A 89 5.87 -7.49 8.59
N GLY A 90 7.19 -7.67 8.53
CA GLY A 90 8.15 -6.68 8.99
C GLY A 90 8.01 -5.34 8.27
N GLN A 91 7.80 -5.35 6.96
CA GLN A 91 7.55 -4.15 6.16
C GLN A 91 6.23 -3.48 6.52
N LEU A 92 5.15 -4.25 6.67
CA LEU A 92 3.83 -3.72 7.06
C LEU A 92 3.87 -3.08 8.44
N VAL A 93 4.50 -3.73 9.42
CA VAL A 93 4.67 -3.18 10.78
C VAL A 93 5.42 -1.86 10.75
N ASN A 94 6.49 -1.76 9.96
CA ASN A 94 7.25 -0.51 9.82
C ASN A 94 6.42 0.61 9.18
N MET A 95 5.62 0.30 8.16
CA MET A 95 4.74 1.27 7.51
C MET A 95 3.62 1.75 8.43
N ILE A 96 3.04 0.84 9.23
CA ILE A 96 2.01 1.17 10.22
C ILE A 96 2.57 2.02 11.35
N ALA A 97 3.80 1.75 11.79
CA ALA A 97 4.47 2.51 12.86
C ALA A 97 4.82 3.95 12.46
N ARG A 98 5.04 4.20 11.17
CA ARG A 98 5.40 5.51 10.62
C ARG A 98 4.56 5.86 9.39
N PRO A 99 3.25 6.00 9.53
CA PRO A 99 2.37 6.27 8.40
C PRO A 99 2.67 7.61 7.74
N GLU A 100 3.21 8.58 8.48
CA GLU A 100 3.58 9.91 8.00
C GLU A 100 4.62 9.88 6.88
N ASP A 101 5.44 8.84 6.79
CA ASP A 101 6.46 8.68 5.74
C ASP A 101 5.82 8.27 4.39
N TRP A 102 4.60 7.78 4.42
CA TRP A 102 3.91 7.19 3.27
C TRP A 102 2.66 7.96 2.82
N VAL A 103 2.04 8.73 3.73
CA VAL A 103 0.81 9.48 3.40
C VAL A 103 1.08 10.62 2.44
N ILE A 104 0.13 10.87 1.55
CA ILE A 104 0.17 12.00 0.64
C ILE A 104 -0.35 13.22 1.41
N ARG A 105 0.52 14.18 1.68
CA ARG A 105 0.12 15.48 2.19
C ARG A 105 -0.38 16.31 1.01
N GLU A 106 -1.63 16.74 1.07
CA GLU A 106 -2.07 17.81 0.20
C GLU A 106 -1.36 19.08 0.68
N ASP A 107 -0.50 19.65 -0.15
CA ASP A 107 -0.06 21.01 0.03
C ASP A 107 -1.34 21.86 0.07
N ARG A 108 -1.74 22.25 1.28
CA ARG A 108 -2.81 23.22 1.43
C ARG A 108 -2.39 24.43 0.64
N GLY A 109 -3.19 24.80 -0.37
CA GLY A 109 -2.91 25.80 -1.40
C GLY A 109 -2.56 27.23 -0.96
N ALA A 110 -1.78 27.39 0.11
CA ALA A 110 -1.22 28.65 0.55
C ALA A 110 -0.13 29.15 -0.41
N SER A 111 0.65 28.27 -1.03
CA SER A 111 1.75 28.69 -1.90
C SER A 111 1.30 29.12 -3.29
N ARG A 112 0.16 28.58 -3.80
CA ARG A 112 -0.31 28.91 -5.15
C ARG A 112 -0.97 30.28 -5.23
N SER A 113 -1.65 30.71 -4.16
CA SER A 113 -2.25 32.06 -4.09
C SER A 113 -1.19 33.13 -3.85
N GLU A 114 -0.14 32.86 -3.09
CA GLU A 114 0.96 33.79 -2.88
C GLU A 114 1.83 33.95 -4.12
N SER A 115 2.13 32.88 -4.85
CA SER A 115 2.90 32.97 -6.09
C SER A 115 2.13 33.72 -7.20
N LEU A 116 0.81 33.57 -7.26
CA LEU A 116 -0.04 34.34 -8.18
C LEU A 116 -0.12 35.81 -7.79
N ARG A 117 -0.23 36.15 -6.50
CA ARG A 117 -0.27 37.53 -6.02
C ARG A 117 1.09 38.24 -6.27
N SER A 118 2.21 37.56 -6.08
CA SER A 118 3.53 38.13 -6.37
C SER A 118 3.75 38.35 -7.86
N ARG A 119 3.19 37.51 -8.74
CA ARG A 119 3.26 37.68 -10.21
C ARG A 119 2.38 38.83 -10.71
N ILE A 120 1.22 39.05 -10.09
CA ILE A 120 0.29 40.14 -10.45
C ILE A 120 0.83 41.50 -9.97
N SER A 121 1.50 41.57 -8.82
CA SER A 121 2.10 42.79 -8.30
C SER A 121 3.40 43.20 -9.01
N ALA A 122 4.02 42.31 -9.77
CA ALA A 122 5.27 42.55 -10.52
C ALA A 122 5.05 43.00 -11.97
N SER A 123 3.84 43.24 -12.42
CA SER A 123 3.56 43.78 -13.76
C SER A 123 3.90 45.28 -13.80
N PRO A 124 4.85 45.72 -14.64
CA PRO A 124 5.13 47.15 -14.78
C PRO A 124 3.96 47.84 -15.47
N HIS A 125 3.44 48.86 -14.82
CA HIS A 125 2.50 49.79 -15.50
C HIS A 125 3.18 50.44 -16.67
N PRO A 126 2.57 50.50 -17.88
CA PRO A 126 3.12 51.28 -18.97
C PRO A 126 3.05 52.76 -18.61
N ARG A 127 4.22 53.40 -18.60
CA ARG A 127 4.31 54.85 -18.49
C ARG A 127 3.70 55.47 -19.75
N VAL A 128 2.57 56.14 -19.59
CA VAL A 128 2.02 56.98 -20.65
C VAL A 128 2.91 58.24 -20.70
N SER A 129 3.70 58.33 -21.76
CA SER A 129 4.43 59.57 -22.05
C SER A 129 3.48 60.60 -22.61
N ALA A 130 3.25 61.66 -21.86
CA ALA A 130 2.53 62.83 -22.33
C ALA A 130 3.39 63.56 -23.36
N SER A 131 3.02 63.48 -24.64
CA SER A 131 3.58 64.34 -25.69
C SER A 131 2.99 65.70 -25.54
N ARG A 132 3.83 66.64 -25.14
CA ARG A 132 3.57 68.06 -25.14
C ARG A 132 3.67 68.54 -26.59
N ARG A 133 2.55 68.93 -27.20
CA ARG A 133 2.61 69.74 -28.41
C ARG A 133 2.73 71.21 -27.99
N GLN A 134 3.83 71.81 -28.36
CA GLN A 134 3.90 73.29 -28.47
C GLN A 134 3.47 73.67 -29.89
N ASN A 135 2.54 74.56 -29.90
CA ASN A 135 2.42 75.75 -30.62
C ASN A 135 1.01 76.18 -30.82
#